data_eb22459028f5fd0baca648db7633fd8f
#
_entry.id   eb22459028f5fd0baca648db7633fd8f
#
_cell.length_a   1.000
_cell.length_b   1.000
_cell.length_c   1.000
_cell.angle_alpha   90.00
_cell.angle_beta   90.00
_cell.angle_gamma   90.00
#
_symmetry.space_group_name_H-M   'P 1'
#
loop_
_entity.id
_entity.type
_entity.pdbx_description
1 polymer ?
#
loop_
_entity_poly.entity_id
_entity_poly.type
_entity_poly.pdbx_seq_one_letter_code
_entity_poly.pdbx_strand_id
1 'polypeptide(L)'
;MRRRQFLAAAAAAALAGCSRGTASFTRSVGTTSGSPPPPSPTSSAPPTTSAPPTPGTAQEILARSTVPVLCFHQLRDHRPEDSDYARTIITPPSVFTAQLQTIRDGGYTPVTGEALVDHLEFGTALPAKPVLLTFDDGWGTHYSVGFPELTRFGFKATFFPQTMVLGAQNWLSEDQLRELDRAGMTIGAHTFDHKRVDRLVGDQWRVEIDEPRARLTGILGHPVDLMAYPYGVWSQEALGHVTAAGYRAAFQLGDAQDPAQPLLTIRRIMPPPTWDGPTLLANLESAF
;
A
#
# COMPACT_ATOMS: atom_id res chain seq x y z
N MET A 1 -12.71 4.91 -49.19
CA MET A 1 -13.89 4.11 -49.63
C MET A 1 -13.79 2.72 -49.02
N ARG A 2 -14.75 2.34 -48.26
CA ARG A 2 -15.46 1.11 -47.90
C ARG A 2 -15.77 1.06 -46.39
N ARG A 3 -16.99 1.53 -46.07
CA ARG A 3 -17.69 1.24 -44.84
C ARG A 3 -18.04 -0.26 -44.80
N ARG A 4 -17.90 -0.92 -43.65
CA ARG A 4 -18.65 -2.11 -43.34
C ARG A 4 -19.37 -1.93 -41.99
N GLN A 5 -20.68 -1.83 -42.09
CA GLN A 5 -21.64 -1.96 -41.00
C GLN A 5 -21.73 -3.43 -40.63
N PHE A 6 -21.85 -3.76 -39.34
CA PHE A 6 -22.46 -5.03 -38.91
C PHE A 6 -23.51 -4.77 -37.83
N LEU A 7 -24.59 -5.45 -38.07
CA LEU A 7 -25.94 -5.39 -37.50
C LEU A 7 -26.01 -5.79 -36.01
N ALA A 8 -26.99 -5.19 -35.36
CA ALA A 8 -27.56 -5.59 -34.08
C ALA A 8 -28.36 -6.89 -34.24
N ALA A 9 -28.34 -7.74 -33.21
CA ALA A 9 -29.33 -8.79 -33.01
C ALA A 9 -29.81 -8.73 -31.56
N ALA A 10 -31.06 -8.33 -31.41
CA ALA A 10 -31.86 -8.47 -30.20
C ALA A 10 -32.50 -9.85 -30.15
N ALA A 11 -32.56 -10.49 -29.01
CA ALA A 11 -33.42 -11.65 -28.76
C ALA A 11 -34.07 -11.46 -27.38
N ALA A 12 -35.40 -11.30 -27.43
CA ALA A 12 -36.31 -11.36 -26.28
C ALA A 12 -37.00 -12.74 -26.27
N ALA A 13 -37.23 -13.30 -25.09
CA ALA A 13 -38.28 -14.29 -24.77
C ALA A 13 -38.08 -14.67 -23.29
N ALA A 14 -39.09 -15.02 -22.47
CA ALA A 14 -40.53 -14.93 -22.42
C ALA A 14 -40.91 -15.42 -21.01
N LEU A 15 -42.00 -14.89 -20.50
CA LEU A 15 -42.65 -15.19 -19.21
C LEU A 15 -43.37 -16.56 -19.23
N ALA A 16 -43.32 -17.30 -18.12
CA ALA A 16 -44.39 -18.22 -17.63
C ALA A 16 -43.91 -18.78 -16.29
N GLY A 17 -44.70 -18.99 -15.24
CA GLY A 17 -46.13 -18.97 -15.03
C GLY A 17 -46.37 -19.36 -13.57
N CYS A 18 -47.48 -18.86 -13.02
CA CYS A 18 -47.97 -19.10 -11.66
C CYS A 18 -48.38 -20.57 -11.40
N SER A 19 -48.21 -21.08 -10.16
CA SER A 19 -49.19 -22.01 -9.61
C SER A 19 -49.36 -21.77 -8.09
N ARG A 20 -50.62 -21.50 -7.75
CA ARG A 20 -51.15 -21.41 -6.39
C ARG A 20 -51.37 -22.83 -5.84
N GLY A 21 -50.84 -23.13 -4.69
CA GLY A 21 -51.23 -24.32 -3.89
C GLY A 21 -51.91 -23.87 -2.61
N THR A 22 -53.20 -24.11 -2.55
CA THR A 22 -54.04 -23.99 -1.33
C THR A 22 -53.82 -25.22 -0.48
N ALA A 23 -53.49 -25.06 0.78
CA ALA A 23 -53.53 -26.15 1.77
C ALA A 23 -54.38 -25.76 2.95
N SER A 24 -55.32 -26.64 3.26
CA SER A 24 -56.41 -26.54 4.25
C SER A 24 -55.92 -26.55 5.71
N PHE A 25 -56.67 -25.81 6.53
CA PHE A 25 -56.56 -25.82 8.01
C PHE A 25 -57.16 -27.10 8.58
N THR A 26 -56.44 -27.79 9.45
CA THR A 26 -56.98 -28.68 10.47
C THR A 26 -56.60 -28.19 11.85
N ARG A 27 -57.60 -27.86 12.61
CA ARG A 27 -57.54 -27.38 14.01
C ARG A 27 -57.40 -28.59 14.91
N SER A 28 -56.27 -28.66 15.68
CA SER A 28 -56.15 -29.59 16.81
C SER A 28 -56.03 -28.81 18.11
N VAL A 29 -56.90 -29.13 19.03
CA VAL A 29 -56.96 -28.59 20.40
C VAL A 29 -56.08 -29.48 21.28
N GLY A 30 -55.08 -28.92 21.93
CA GLY A 30 -54.17 -29.65 22.84
C GLY A 30 -53.60 -28.75 23.94
N THR A 31 -54.19 -28.89 25.13
CA THR A 31 -53.70 -28.71 26.51
C THR A 31 -52.54 -27.78 26.80
N THR A 32 -52.86 -26.84 27.67
CA THR A 32 -51.98 -25.90 28.38
C THR A 32 -50.89 -26.61 29.22
N SER A 33 -49.63 -26.35 28.88
CA SER A 33 -48.51 -26.56 29.79
C SER A 33 -47.74 -25.23 29.86
N GLY A 34 -47.63 -24.69 31.08
CA GLY A 34 -47.05 -23.37 31.35
C GLY A 34 -45.57 -23.37 31.06
N SER A 35 -45.17 -22.49 30.17
CA SER A 35 -43.76 -22.16 29.93
C SER A 35 -43.29 -21.16 31.01
N PRO A 36 -42.04 -21.27 31.50
CA PRO A 36 -41.46 -20.27 32.39
C PRO A 36 -41.27 -18.94 31.66
N PRO A 37 -41.30 -17.81 32.39
CA PRO A 37 -41.14 -16.50 31.78
C PRO A 37 -39.74 -16.37 31.12
N PRO A 38 -39.64 -15.61 30.02
CA PRO A 38 -38.35 -15.36 29.38
C PRO A 38 -37.41 -14.61 30.33
N PRO A 39 -36.09 -14.88 30.26
CA PRO A 39 -35.13 -14.12 31.08
C PRO A 39 -35.17 -12.64 30.65
N SER A 40 -35.12 -11.76 31.63
CA SER A 40 -35.07 -10.31 31.45
C SER A 40 -33.87 -9.96 30.53
N PRO A 41 -34.02 -8.98 29.62
CA PRO A 41 -32.91 -8.56 28.80
C PRO A 41 -31.78 -8.04 29.67
N THR A 42 -30.63 -8.71 29.60
CA THR A 42 -29.39 -8.23 30.20
C THR A 42 -29.08 -6.90 29.54
N SER A 43 -29.08 -5.82 30.29
CA SER A 43 -28.68 -4.50 29.86
C SER A 43 -27.22 -4.57 29.33
N SER A 44 -27.08 -4.56 28.04
CA SER A 44 -25.76 -4.39 27.42
C SER A 44 -25.27 -2.98 27.77
N ALA A 45 -24.18 -2.91 28.49
CA ALA A 45 -23.49 -1.64 28.70
C ALA A 45 -23.20 -0.96 27.34
N PRO A 46 -23.36 0.37 27.24
CA PRO A 46 -23.03 1.07 26.00
C PRO A 46 -21.55 0.82 25.63
N PRO A 47 -21.21 0.72 24.34
CA PRO A 47 -19.83 0.54 23.92
C PRO A 47 -19.00 1.69 24.50
N THR A 48 -17.97 1.36 25.24
CA THR A 48 -17.00 2.35 25.74
C THR A 48 -16.33 2.96 24.54
N THR A 49 -16.63 4.19 24.21
CA THR A 49 -15.95 4.97 23.18
C THR A 49 -14.54 5.22 23.72
N SER A 50 -13.57 4.43 23.31
CA SER A 50 -12.17 4.70 23.63
C SER A 50 -11.78 6.03 22.99
N ALA A 51 -11.08 6.89 23.73
CA ALA A 51 -10.51 8.11 23.19
C ALA A 51 -9.60 7.76 21.98
N PRO A 52 -9.52 8.65 20.97
CA PRO A 52 -8.59 8.43 19.86
C PRO A 52 -7.17 8.25 20.39
N PRO A 53 -6.36 7.39 19.76
CA PRO A 53 -4.99 7.15 20.19
C PRO A 53 -4.18 8.44 20.13
N THR A 54 -3.32 8.67 21.12
CA THR A 54 -2.43 9.84 21.18
C THR A 54 -1.13 9.50 20.44
N PRO A 55 -0.64 10.36 19.54
CA PRO A 55 0.66 10.17 18.89
C PRO A 55 1.80 10.08 19.93
N GLY A 56 2.74 9.19 19.68
CA GLY A 56 3.96 9.08 20.47
C GLY A 56 4.91 10.28 20.25
N THR A 57 5.80 10.47 21.19
CA THR A 57 6.91 11.42 21.06
C THR A 57 7.89 10.99 19.98
N ALA A 58 8.70 11.90 19.45
CA ALA A 58 9.73 11.58 18.48
C ALA A 58 10.68 10.47 18.96
N GLN A 59 11.02 10.46 20.26
CA GLN A 59 11.86 9.41 20.87
C GLN A 59 11.17 8.04 20.86
N GLU A 60 9.88 7.98 21.15
CA GLU A 60 9.11 6.73 21.08
C GLU A 60 8.97 6.22 19.66
N ILE A 61 8.78 7.12 18.67
CA ILE A 61 8.72 6.78 17.25
C ILE A 61 10.08 6.20 16.81
N LEU A 62 11.19 6.84 17.15
CA LEU A 62 12.54 6.32 16.86
C LEU A 62 12.76 4.94 17.50
N ALA A 63 12.34 4.75 18.74
CA ALA A 63 12.46 3.45 19.41
C ALA A 63 11.63 2.33 18.76
N ARG A 64 10.56 2.67 18.03
CA ARG A 64 9.75 1.74 17.24
C ARG A 64 10.26 1.53 15.81
N SER A 65 11.20 2.38 15.34
CA SER A 65 11.71 2.35 13.95
C SER A 65 12.69 1.20 13.70
N THR A 66 12.33 0.01 14.17
CA THR A 66 13.10 -1.23 14.04
C THR A 66 12.50 -2.20 13.02
N VAL A 67 11.42 -1.81 12.35
CA VAL A 67 10.77 -2.62 11.32
C VAL A 67 11.52 -2.48 10.00
N PRO A 68 11.99 -3.59 9.38
CA PRO A 68 12.67 -3.51 8.10
C PRO A 68 11.77 -2.95 6.99
N VAL A 69 12.32 -2.05 6.18
CA VAL A 69 11.64 -1.46 5.03
C VAL A 69 12.51 -1.63 3.79
N LEU A 70 12.03 -2.41 2.82
CA LEU A 70 12.71 -2.69 1.56
C LEU A 70 12.18 -1.79 0.44
N CYS A 71 13.09 -1.28 -0.40
CA CYS A 71 12.79 -0.43 -1.54
C CYS A 71 13.18 -1.13 -2.85
N PHE A 72 12.21 -1.39 -3.71
CA PHE A 72 12.37 -1.92 -5.05
C PHE A 72 12.07 -0.84 -6.10
N HIS A 73 12.66 -1.00 -7.29
CA HIS A 73 12.42 -0.12 -8.43
C HIS A 73 11.93 -0.95 -9.63
N GLN A 74 12.76 -1.16 -10.65
CA GLN A 74 12.35 -1.89 -11.84
C GLN A 74 12.38 -3.41 -11.64
N LEU A 75 11.28 -4.08 -11.99
CA LEU A 75 11.18 -5.54 -11.96
C LEU A 75 11.28 -6.09 -13.39
N ARG A 76 12.49 -6.24 -13.90
CA ARG A 76 12.78 -6.78 -15.23
C ARG A 76 14.17 -7.38 -15.33
N ASP A 77 14.41 -8.17 -16.33
CA ASP A 77 15.76 -8.66 -16.61
C ASP A 77 16.70 -7.52 -17.00
N HIS A 78 17.99 -7.69 -16.68
CA HIS A 78 19.04 -6.78 -17.12
C HIS A 78 19.18 -6.80 -18.66
N ARG A 79 19.50 -5.64 -19.21
CA ARG A 79 19.79 -5.46 -20.64
C ARG A 79 21.25 -5.10 -20.83
N PRO A 80 21.83 -5.35 -22.02
CA PRO A 80 23.22 -4.98 -22.31
C PRO A 80 23.52 -3.49 -22.07
N GLU A 81 22.56 -2.63 -22.37
CA GLU A 81 22.66 -1.16 -22.24
C GLU A 81 22.50 -0.63 -20.80
N ASP A 82 22.12 -1.46 -19.84
CA ASP A 82 21.97 -1.01 -18.45
C ASP A 82 23.34 -0.67 -17.86
N SER A 83 23.45 0.54 -17.28
CA SER A 83 24.63 0.96 -16.55
C SER A 83 24.81 0.13 -15.26
N ASP A 84 26.02 0.13 -14.70
CA ASP A 84 26.30 -0.55 -13.43
C ASP A 84 25.36 -0.07 -12.32
N TYR A 85 25.10 1.23 -12.25
CA TYR A 85 24.13 1.78 -11.28
C TYR A 85 22.71 1.24 -11.55
N ALA A 86 22.25 1.27 -12.80
CA ALA A 86 20.93 0.74 -13.13
C ALA A 86 20.79 -0.74 -12.73
N ARG A 87 21.84 -1.54 -12.90
CA ARG A 87 21.86 -2.94 -12.49
C ARG A 87 21.71 -3.15 -10.98
N THR A 88 22.03 -2.18 -10.15
CA THR A 88 21.83 -2.27 -8.69
C THR A 88 20.38 -2.04 -8.25
N ILE A 89 19.58 -1.34 -9.06
CA ILE A 89 18.17 -1.02 -8.78
C ILE A 89 17.16 -1.78 -9.65
N ILE A 90 17.65 -2.55 -10.65
CA ILE A 90 16.83 -3.45 -11.45
C ILE A 90 16.88 -4.84 -10.82
N THR A 91 15.74 -5.33 -10.40
CA THR A 91 15.61 -6.69 -9.83
C THR A 91 14.99 -7.62 -10.88
N PRO A 92 15.72 -8.62 -11.40
CA PRO A 92 15.13 -9.62 -12.29
C PRO A 92 13.93 -10.32 -11.65
N PRO A 93 12.86 -10.66 -12.40
CA PRO A 93 11.67 -11.30 -11.84
C PRO A 93 11.95 -12.57 -11.04
N SER A 94 12.90 -13.41 -11.50
CA SER A 94 13.31 -14.62 -10.78
C SER A 94 13.98 -14.32 -9.44
N VAL A 95 14.79 -13.25 -9.37
CA VAL A 95 15.43 -12.79 -8.13
C VAL A 95 14.38 -12.21 -7.19
N PHE A 96 13.47 -11.38 -7.70
CA PHE A 96 12.37 -10.84 -6.90
C PHE A 96 11.54 -11.95 -6.26
N THR A 97 11.14 -12.96 -7.06
CA THR A 97 10.44 -14.16 -6.55
C THR A 97 11.22 -14.86 -5.47
N ALA A 98 12.53 -15.05 -5.64
CA ALA A 98 13.40 -15.70 -4.66
C ALA A 98 13.52 -14.88 -3.36
N GLN A 99 13.59 -13.56 -3.46
CA GLN A 99 13.59 -12.66 -2.29
C GLN A 99 12.27 -12.73 -1.53
N LEU A 100 11.11 -12.72 -2.23
CA LEU A 100 9.80 -12.91 -1.57
C LEU A 100 9.70 -14.28 -0.89
N GLN A 101 10.19 -15.33 -1.54
CA GLN A 101 10.26 -16.67 -0.94
C GLN A 101 11.10 -16.65 0.33
N THR A 102 12.28 -16.02 0.31
CA THR A 102 13.17 -15.89 1.46
C THR A 102 12.50 -15.14 2.63
N ILE A 103 11.79 -14.04 2.34
CA ILE A 103 11.02 -13.27 3.32
C ILE A 103 9.97 -14.17 3.99
N ARG A 104 9.21 -14.94 3.20
CA ARG A 104 8.21 -15.89 3.70
C ARG A 104 8.84 -16.96 4.58
N ASP A 105 9.90 -17.62 4.09
CA ASP A 105 10.54 -18.74 4.76
C ASP A 105 11.29 -18.31 6.02
N GLY A 106 11.74 -17.02 6.07
CA GLY A 106 12.26 -16.36 7.26
C GLY A 106 11.20 -15.99 8.30
N GLY A 107 9.91 -16.25 8.01
CA GLY A 107 8.78 -15.99 8.90
C GLY A 107 8.40 -14.51 8.99
N TYR A 108 8.84 -13.67 8.04
CA TYR A 108 8.46 -12.26 7.98
C TYR A 108 7.04 -12.10 7.43
N THR A 109 6.32 -11.13 7.98
CA THR A 109 4.97 -10.78 7.57
C THR A 109 4.96 -9.38 6.94
N PRO A 110 4.81 -9.26 5.61
CA PRO A 110 4.68 -7.96 4.96
C PRO A 110 3.42 -7.22 5.39
N VAL A 111 3.61 -5.95 5.78
CA VAL A 111 2.55 -5.05 6.22
C VAL A 111 2.35 -3.91 5.22
N THR A 112 1.26 -3.14 5.36
CA THR A 112 1.03 -1.93 4.56
C THR A 112 1.79 -0.73 5.13
N GLY A 113 1.95 0.32 4.32
CA GLY A 113 2.59 1.56 4.76
C GLY A 113 1.81 2.23 5.89
N GLU A 114 0.47 2.22 5.83
CA GLU A 114 -0.38 2.77 6.89
C GLU A 114 -0.22 1.98 8.19
N ALA A 115 -0.19 0.65 8.14
CA ALA A 115 -0.01 -0.18 9.32
C ALA A 115 1.36 0.08 10.00
N LEU A 116 2.41 0.24 9.22
CA LEU A 116 3.72 0.64 9.75
C LEU A 116 3.66 2.02 10.40
N VAL A 117 3.06 3.01 9.74
CA VAL A 117 2.98 4.38 10.27
C VAL A 117 2.11 4.43 11.53
N ASP A 118 1.00 3.69 11.58
CA ASP A 118 0.18 3.54 12.80
C ASP A 118 0.96 2.90 13.96
N HIS A 119 1.83 1.94 13.66
CA HIS A 119 2.73 1.37 14.65
C HIS A 119 3.74 2.40 15.16
N LEU A 120 4.40 3.10 14.27
CA LEU A 120 5.39 4.10 14.62
C LEU A 120 4.77 5.23 15.45
N GLU A 121 3.66 5.79 14.97
CA GLU A 121 3.02 6.96 15.57
C GLU A 121 2.27 6.62 16.88
N PHE A 122 1.46 5.55 16.86
CA PHE A 122 0.56 5.25 17.98
C PHE A 122 0.94 4.00 18.77
N GLY A 123 1.97 3.25 18.37
CA GLY A 123 2.32 1.97 18.99
C GLY A 123 1.32 0.85 18.68
N THR A 124 0.54 0.96 17.61
CA THR A 124 -0.38 -0.08 17.14
C THR A 124 0.38 -1.40 16.93
N ALA A 125 -0.16 -2.50 17.40
CA ALA A 125 0.51 -3.80 17.29
C ALA A 125 0.62 -4.24 15.83
N LEU A 126 1.80 -4.71 15.45
CA LEU A 126 2.07 -5.38 14.18
C LEU A 126 2.15 -6.90 14.37
N PRO A 127 2.00 -7.68 13.30
CA PRO A 127 2.26 -9.13 13.35
C PRO A 127 3.71 -9.42 13.75
N ALA A 128 4.01 -10.68 14.05
CA ALA A 128 5.38 -11.10 14.33
C ALA A 128 6.27 -10.91 13.10
N LYS A 129 7.52 -10.52 13.30
CA LYS A 129 8.50 -10.23 12.24
C LYS A 129 7.90 -9.39 11.10
N PRO A 130 7.42 -8.15 11.37
CA PRO A 130 6.87 -7.32 10.32
C PRO A 130 7.96 -6.86 9.36
N VAL A 131 7.61 -6.66 8.09
CA VAL A 131 8.46 -6.05 7.07
C VAL A 131 7.59 -5.21 6.14
N LEU A 132 8.07 -4.06 5.68
CA LEU A 132 7.40 -3.28 4.65
C LEU A 132 8.13 -3.44 3.31
N LEU A 133 7.39 -3.76 2.26
CA LEU A 133 7.88 -3.79 0.88
C LEU A 133 7.42 -2.52 0.18
N THR A 134 8.33 -1.75 -0.40
CA THR A 134 8.01 -0.51 -1.13
C THR A 134 8.53 -0.56 -2.55
N PHE A 135 7.83 0.14 -3.46
CA PHE A 135 8.13 0.20 -4.88
C PHE A 135 8.10 1.64 -5.35
N ASP A 136 9.23 2.16 -5.79
CA ASP A 136 9.37 3.55 -6.21
C ASP A 136 9.19 3.73 -7.73
N ASP A 137 9.01 4.96 -8.18
CA ASP A 137 8.88 5.44 -9.56
C ASP A 137 7.52 5.19 -10.23
N GLY A 138 6.87 4.06 -10.01
CA GLY A 138 5.61 3.73 -10.69
C GLY A 138 5.78 2.99 -12.02
N TRP A 139 6.80 2.14 -12.15
CA TRP A 139 7.02 1.32 -13.35
C TRP A 139 5.85 0.38 -13.62
N GLY A 140 5.49 0.19 -14.89
CA GLY A 140 4.44 -0.75 -15.30
C GLY A 140 4.70 -2.21 -14.88
N THR A 141 5.98 -2.56 -14.64
CA THR A 141 6.37 -3.88 -14.12
C THR A 141 5.99 -4.09 -12.66
N HIS A 142 5.69 -3.03 -11.90
CA HIS A 142 5.11 -3.18 -10.56
C HIS A 142 3.73 -3.86 -10.62
N TYR A 143 2.94 -3.55 -11.66
CA TYR A 143 1.64 -4.19 -11.88
C TYR A 143 1.77 -5.53 -12.62
N SER A 144 2.59 -5.62 -13.66
CA SER A 144 2.65 -6.82 -14.51
C SER A 144 3.51 -7.95 -13.92
N VAL A 145 4.44 -7.66 -13.02
CA VAL A 145 5.34 -8.62 -12.36
C VAL A 145 5.16 -8.59 -10.84
N GLY A 146 5.27 -7.42 -10.22
CA GLY A 146 5.23 -7.27 -8.75
C GLY A 146 3.91 -7.70 -8.15
N PHE A 147 2.80 -7.16 -8.63
CA PHE A 147 1.48 -7.41 -8.08
C PHE A 147 1.02 -8.87 -8.13
N PRO A 148 1.19 -9.62 -9.25
CA PRO A 148 0.88 -11.05 -9.26
C PRO A 148 1.71 -11.86 -8.27
N GLU A 149 3.00 -11.57 -8.13
CA GLU A 149 3.86 -12.26 -7.18
C GLU A 149 3.48 -11.94 -5.73
N LEU A 150 3.27 -10.67 -5.39
CA LEU A 150 2.78 -10.27 -4.07
C LEU A 150 1.45 -10.98 -3.73
N THR A 151 0.53 -11.03 -4.69
CA THR A 151 -0.77 -11.71 -4.53
C THR A 151 -0.58 -13.21 -4.29
N ARG A 152 0.30 -13.85 -5.05
CA ARG A 152 0.61 -15.29 -4.90
C ARG A 152 1.19 -15.64 -3.52
N PHE A 153 1.97 -14.71 -2.93
CA PHE A 153 2.49 -14.87 -1.58
C PHE A 153 1.52 -14.42 -0.48
N GLY A 154 0.40 -13.75 -0.82
CA GLY A 154 -0.51 -13.13 0.13
C GLY A 154 0.08 -11.88 0.80
N PHE A 155 1.06 -11.24 0.16
CA PHE A 155 1.82 -10.12 0.69
C PHE A 155 1.17 -8.78 0.37
N LYS A 156 1.36 -7.81 1.27
CA LYS A 156 1.02 -6.40 1.06
C LYS A 156 2.28 -5.59 0.79
N ALA A 157 2.09 -4.43 0.13
CA ALA A 157 3.19 -3.54 -0.23
C ALA A 157 2.69 -2.10 -0.37
N THR A 158 3.64 -1.17 -0.49
CA THR A 158 3.38 0.26 -0.74
C THR A 158 4.02 0.67 -2.06
N PHE A 159 3.30 1.40 -2.90
CA PHE A 159 3.76 1.88 -4.19
C PHE A 159 3.83 3.41 -4.18
N PHE A 160 4.97 3.95 -4.61
CA PHE A 160 5.23 5.39 -4.69
C PHE A 160 5.44 5.80 -6.16
N PRO A 161 4.39 6.03 -6.96
CA PRO A 161 4.55 6.47 -8.34
C PRO A 161 4.86 7.97 -8.42
N GLN A 162 5.69 8.33 -9.42
CA GLN A 162 5.78 9.70 -9.95
C GLN A 162 4.49 10.01 -10.70
N THR A 163 3.92 11.19 -10.48
CA THR A 163 2.62 11.48 -11.10
C THR A 163 2.72 11.94 -12.56
N MET A 164 3.83 12.53 -12.98
CA MET A 164 4.04 12.97 -14.37
C MET A 164 3.90 11.84 -15.39
N VAL A 165 4.37 10.65 -15.06
CA VAL A 165 4.46 9.52 -15.97
C VAL A 165 3.26 8.58 -15.95
N LEU A 166 2.27 8.82 -15.09
CA LEU A 166 1.07 7.98 -15.00
C LEU A 166 0.32 7.90 -16.34
N GLY A 167 0.09 6.66 -16.78
CA GLY A 167 -0.56 6.36 -18.06
C GLY A 167 0.35 6.39 -19.28
N ALA A 168 1.62 6.79 -19.13
CA ALA A 168 2.60 6.69 -20.22
C ALA A 168 3.01 5.22 -20.46
N GLN A 169 3.56 4.94 -21.64
CA GLN A 169 4.05 3.59 -21.98
C GLN A 169 5.11 3.11 -20.97
N ASN A 170 4.98 1.89 -20.48
CA ASN A 170 5.83 1.24 -19.47
C ASN A 170 5.67 1.78 -18.03
N TRP A 171 4.70 2.65 -17.77
CA TRP A 171 4.39 3.17 -16.44
C TRP A 171 3.01 2.71 -15.96
N LEU A 172 2.76 2.83 -14.66
CA LEU A 172 1.45 2.51 -14.10
C LEU A 172 0.37 3.44 -14.66
N SER A 173 -0.80 2.87 -14.96
CA SER A 173 -2.00 3.64 -15.29
C SER A 173 -2.80 3.97 -14.02
N GLU A 174 -3.70 4.96 -14.12
CA GLU A 174 -4.61 5.29 -13.02
C GLU A 174 -5.55 4.12 -12.65
N ASP A 175 -5.98 3.31 -13.63
CA ASP A 175 -6.79 2.13 -13.36
C ASP A 175 -6.00 1.05 -12.61
N GLN A 176 -4.73 0.86 -12.96
CA GLN A 176 -3.84 -0.06 -12.24
C GLN A 176 -3.59 0.41 -10.79
N LEU A 177 -3.46 1.72 -10.54
CA LEU A 177 -3.39 2.26 -9.19
C LEU A 177 -4.66 1.94 -8.38
N ARG A 178 -5.85 2.14 -8.98
CA ARG A 178 -7.13 1.79 -8.35
C ARG A 178 -7.26 0.29 -8.07
N GLU A 179 -6.70 -0.57 -8.90
CA GLU A 179 -6.70 -2.01 -8.68
C GLU A 179 -5.76 -2.44 -7.55
N LEU A 180 -4.55 -1.87 -7.51
CA LEU A 180 -3.60 -2.07 -6.39
C LEU A 180 -4.24 -1.65 -5.07
N ASP A 181 -4.84 -0.47 -5.02
CA ASP A 181 -5.51 0.06 -3.83
C ASP A 181 -6.67 -0.85 -3.38
N ARG A 182 -7.59 -1.24 -4.30
CA ARG A 182 -8.68 -2.19 -3.98
C ARG A 182 -8.18 -3.56 -3.51
N ALA A 183 -7.01 -3.96 -3.93
CA ALA A 183 -6.36 -5.18 -3.45
C ALA A 183 -5.73 -5.01 -2.04
N GLY A 184 -5.85 -3.83 -1.43
CA GLY A 184 -5.32 -3.49 -0.10
C GLY A 184 -3.81 -3.25 -0.10
N MET A 185 -3.26 -2.78 -1.22
CA MET A 185 -1.93 -2.18 -1.27
C MET A 185 -2.03 -0.70 -0.90
N THR A 186 -0.98 -0.13 -0.31
CA THR A 186 -0.88 1.31 -0.09
C THR A 186 -0.38 2.01 -1.35
N ILE A 187 -0.95 3.18 -1.66
CA ILE A 187 -0.42 4.09 -2.68
C ILE A 187 0.03 5.37 -1.98
N GLY A 188 1.31 5.71 -2.14
CA GLY A 188 1.88 7.00 -1.72
C GLY A 188 2.40 7.79 -2.91
N ALA A 189 3.00 8.97 -2.69
CA ALA A 189 3.53 9.83 -3.73
C ALA A 189 5.07 9.72 -3.86
N HIS A 190 5.58 9.98 -5.08
CA HIS A 190 7.01 10.07 -5.35
C HIS A 190 7.35 11.32 -6.17
N THR A 191 6.81 12.46 -5.74
CA THR A 191 6.84 13.75 -6.41
C THR A 191 6.14 13.77 -7.80
N PHE A 192 6.24 14.88 -8.51
CA PHE A 192 5.68 15.02 -9.85
C PHE A 192 6.58 14.37 -10.90
N ASP A 193 7.85 14.82 -11.03
CA ASP A 193 8.80 14.41 -12.07
C ASP A 193 10.14 13.89 -11.54
N HIS A 194 10.15 13.36 -10.29
CA HIS A 194 11.33 12.78 -9.64
C HIS A 194 12.46 13.78 -9.34
N LYS A 195 12.13 15.06 -9.08
CA LYS A 195 13.13 16.03 -8.65
C LYS A 195 13.62 15.77 -7.24
N ARG A 196 14.90 16.08 -7.02
CA ARG A 196 15.48 16.10 -5.68
C ARG A 196 14.82 17.18 -4.84
N VAL A 197 14.16 16.77 -3.76
CA VAL A 197 13.40 17.70 -2.91
C VAL A 197 14.31 18.64 -2.09
N ASP A 198 15.56 18.27 -1.85
CA ASP A 198 16.55 19.10 -1.19
C ASP A 198 17.03 20.31 -2.04
N ARG A 199 16.54 20.45 -3.27
CA ARG A 199 16.89 21.51 -4.22
C ARG A 199 15.69 22.28 -4.76
N LEU A 200 14.49 21.98 -4.28
CA LEU A 200 13.28 22.68 -4.72
C LEU A 200 13.28 24.12 -4.20
N VAL A 201 12.74 25.03 -5.01
CA VAL A 201 12.61 26.46 -4.68
C VAL A 201 11.30 27.02 -5.18
N GLY A 202 10.73 27.98 -4.44
CA GLY A 202 9.55 28.74 -4.86
C GLY A 202 8.35 27.82 -5.20
N ASP A 203 7.75 28.03 -6.37
CA ASP A 203 6.56 27.30 -6.82
C ASP A 203 6.77 25.80 -7.10
N GLN A 204 8.04 25.35 -7.17
CA GLN A 204 8.36 23.94 -7.34
C GLN A 204 7.84 23.09 -6.18
N TRP A 205 7.77 23.63 -4.97
CA TRP A 205 7.21 22.91 -3.82
C TRP A 205 5.78 22.47 -4.08
N ARG A 206 4.93 23.37 -4.58
CA ARG A 206 3.54 23.07 -4.94
C ARG A 206 3.47 21.98 -6.02
N VAL A 207 4.29 22.12 -7.07
CA VAL A 207 4.28 21.19 -8.22
C VAL A 207 4.76 19.79 -7.80
N GLU A 208 5.83 19.72 -7.01
CA GLU A 208 6.47 18.43 -6.66
C GLU A 208 5.86 17.74 -5.43
N ILE A 209 5.22 18.49 -4.53
CA ILE A 209 4.73 17.94 -3.26
C ILE A 209 3.20 17.97 -3.19
N ASP A 210 2.55 19.13 -3.41
CA ASP A 210 1.10 19.26 -3.20
C ASP A 210 0.30 18.64 -4.33
N GLU A 211 0.66 18.92 -5.60
CA GLU A 211 -0.07 18.41 -6.77
C GLU A 211 -0.06 16.89 -6.88
N PRO A 212 1.06 16.17 -6.65
CA PRO A 212 1.07 14.70 -6.62
C PRO A 212 0.10 14.12 -5.61
N ARG A 213 0.09 14.67 -4.38
CA ARG A 213 -0.86 14.24 -3.34
C ARG A 213 -2.29 14.45 -3.78
N ALA A 214 -2.61 15.64 -4.26
CA ALA A 214 -3.95 15.99 -4.71
C ALA A 214 -4.41 15.10 -5.88
N ARG A 215 -3.53 14.87 -6.87
CA ARG A 215 -3.82 14.02 -8.02
C ARG A 215 -4.09 12.58 -7.61
N LEU A 216 -3.23 11.98 -6.81
CA LEU A 216 -3.40 10.61 -6.33
C LEU A 216 -4.65 10.46 -5.45
N THR A 217 -4.92 11.42 -4.56
CA THR A 217 -6.17 11.49 -3.79
C THR A 217 -7.40 11.52 -4.71
N GLY A 218 -7.36 12.29 -5.79
CA GLY A 218 -8.44 12.33 -6.79
C GLY A 218 -8.61 11.01 -7.55
N ILE A 219 -7.51 10.31 -7.85
CA ILE A 219 -7.55 8.99 -8.51
C ILE A 219 -8.17 7.92 -7.60
N LEU A 220 -7.79 7.90 -6.33
CA LEU A 220 -8.14 6.83 -5.38
C LEU A 220 -9.46 7.10 -4.65
N GLY A 221 -9.86 8.37 -4.51
CA GLY A 221 -11.07 8.78 -3.78
C GLY A 221 -10.90 8.85 -2.26
N HIS A 222 -9.69 8.72 -1.75
CA HIS A 222 -9.33 8.87 -0.34
C HIS A 222 -7.97 9.57 -0.20
N PRO A 223 -7.63 10.13 0.98
CA PRO A 223 -6.36 10.83 1.20
C PRO A 223 -5.15 9.95 0.92
N VAL A 224 -4.10 10.53 0.33
CA VAL A 224 -2.78 9.93 0.17
C VAL A 224 -1.84 10.62 1.16
N ASP A 225 -1.44 9.90 2.19
CA ASP A 225 -0.77 10.47 3.37
C ASP A 225 0.71 10.08 3.49
N LEU A 226 1.20 9.28 2.53
CA LEU A 226 2.57 8.79 2.51
C LEU A 226 3.29 9.26 1.25
N MET A 227 4.59 9.52 1.37
CA MET A 227 5.46 9.77 0.22
C MET A 227 6.83 9.13 0.38
N ALA A 228 7.55 8.98 -0.73
CA ALA A 228 8.97 8.65 -0.74
C ALA A 228 9.75 9.77 -1.43
N TYR A 229 10.92 10.11 -0.88
CA TYR A 229 11.77 11.12 -1.48
C TYR A 229 12.57 10.54 -2.65
N PRO A 230 12.56 11.19 -3.84
CA PRO A 230 13.47 10.82 -4.92
C PRO A 230 14.93 10.80 -4.43
N TYR A 231 15.65 9.74 -4.82
CA TYR A 231 17.04 9.50 -4.38
C TYR A 231 17.22 9.32 -2.85
N GLY A 232 16.13 9.27 -2.09
CA GLY A 232 16.15 9.21 -0.63
C GLY A 232 16.63 10.49 0.06
N VAL A 233 16.77 11.61 -0.66
CA VAL A 233 17.34 12.87 -0.13
C VAL A 233 16.24 13.84 0.30
N TRP A 234 16.51 14.55 1.38
CA TRP A 234 15.61 15.54 1.96
C TRP A 234 16.40 16.71 2.58
N SER A 235 15.70 17.74 3.02
CA SER A 235 16.27 18.86 3.79
C SER A 235 15.26 19.31 4.86
N GLN A 236 15.68 20.07 5.85
CA GLN A 236 14.78 20.62 6.88
C GLN A 236 13.66 21.48 6.25
N GLU A 237 13.96 22.21 5.17
CA GLU A 237 12.96 22.95 4.41
C GLU A 237 11.93 21.99 3.77
N ALA A 238 12.40 20.88 3.18
CA ALA A 238 11.54 19.87 2.59
C ALA A 238 10.59 19.25 3.63
N LEU A 239 11.05 18.95 4.85
CA LEU A 239 10.19 18.42 5.91
C LEU A 239 9.05 19.39 6.24
N GLY A 240 9.32 20.70 6.28
CA GLY A 240 8.31 21.74 6.49
C GLY A 240 7.23 21.74 5.39
N HIS A 241 7.63 21.65 4.12
CA HIS A 241 6.69 21.59 2.99
C HIS A 241 5.90 20.27 2.95
N VAL A 242 6.52 19.13 3.24
CA VAL A 242 5.86 17.82 3.31
C VAL A 242 4.80 17.80 4.41
N THR A 243 5.12 18.35 5.59
CA THR A 243 4.16 18.54 6.68
C THR A 243 2.99 19.45 6.27
N ALA A 244 3.30 20.60 5.66
CA ALA A 244 2.29 21.58 5.24
C ALA A 244 1.34 21.02 4.15
N ALA A 245 1.85 20.17 3.27
CA ALA A 245 1.06 19.46 2.26
C ALA A 245 0.13 18.39 2.86
N GLY A 246 0.31 18.02 4.14
CA GLY A 246 -0.51 17.06 4.85
C GLY A 246 -0.08 15.60 4.70
N TYR A 247 1.16 15.34 4.32
CA TYR A 247 1.71 13.99 4.43
C TYR A 247 1.95 13.64 5.90
N ARG A 248 1.58 12.45 6.27
CA ARG A 248 1.72 11.91 7.62
C ARG A 248 3.08 11.28 7.85
N ALA A 249 3.64 10.69 6.79
CA ALA A 249 4.96 10.08 6.84
C ALA A 249 5.67 10.17 5.48
N ALA A 250 7.01 10.16 5.54
CA ALA A 250 7.84 10.16 4.35
C ALA A 250 9.05 9.23 4.49
N PHE A 251 9.41 8.58 3.39
CA PHE A 251 10.43 7.55 3.33
C PHE A 251 11.68 8.06 2.60
N GLN A 252 12.81 7.94 3.26
CA GLN A 252 14.14 8.15 2.68
C GLN A 252 14.81 6.81 2.29
N LEU A 253 16.11 6.80 2.11
CA LEU A 253 16.95 5.60 2.01
C LEU A 253 17.76 5.37 3.29
N GLY A 254 19.05 5.06 3.19
CA GLY A 254 19.86 4.53 4.28
C GLY A 254 20.38 5.52 5.33
N ASP A 255 20.15 6.83 5.17
CA ASP A 255 20.64 7.83 6.13
C ASP A 255 19.94 7.75 7.50
N ALA A 256 20.53 8.35 8.53
CA ALA A 256 19.91 8.42 9.85
C ALA A 256 18.59 9.19 9.79
N GLN A 257 17.58 8.75 10.58
CA GLN A 257 16.33 9.49 10.72
C GLN A 257 16.56 10.84 11.41
N ASP A 258 15.77 11.84 11.02
CA ASP A 258 15.74 13.11 11.75
C ASP A 258 15.16 12.89 13.15
N PRO A 259 15.88 13.26 14.22
CA PRO A 259 15.45 12.98 15.58
C PRO A 259 14.26 13.83 16.05
N ALA A 260 13.94 14.91 15.35
CA ALA A 260 12.79 15.77 15.67
C ALA A 260 11.53 15.37 14.87
N GLN A 261 11.72 14.86 13.65
CA GLN A 261 10.63 14.49 12.73
C GLN A 261 10.85 13.08 12.14
N PRO A 262 10.94 12.04 12.98
CA PRO A 262 11.31 10.69 12.52
C PRO A 262 10.30 10.06 11.56
N LEU A 263 9.02 10.38 11.64
CA LEU A 263 8.01 9.91 10.67
C LEU A 263 8.24 10.46 9.26
N LEU A 264 8.87 11.62 9.13
CA LEU A 264 9.16 12.21 7.83
C LEU A 264 10.50 11.76 7.24
N THR A 265 11.20 10.83 7.89
CA THR A 265 12.52 10.35 7.45
C THR A 265 12.68 8.86 7.70
N ILE A 266 11.63 8.07 7.49
CA ILE A 266 11.64 6.62 7.70
C ILE A 266 12.68 5.98 6.78
N ARG A 267 13.58 5.18 7.36
CA ARG A 267 14.68 4.54 6.63
C ARG A 267 14.19 3.38 5.77
N ARG A 268 14.88 3.18 4.65
CA ARG A 268 14.69 2.03 3.76
C ARG A 268 16.04 1.51 3.28
N ILE A 269 16.12 0.22 2.95
CA ILE A 269 17.27 -0.35 2.24
C ILE A 269 16.81 -0.89 0.88
N MET A 270 17.68 -0.79 -0.10
CA MET A 270 17.48 -1.38 -1.42
C MET A 270 18.18 -2.73 -1.47
N PRO A 271 17.45 -3.87 -1.51
CA PRO A 271 18.08 -5.17 -1.65
C PRO A 271 18.62 -5.33 -3.08
N PRO A 272 19.94 -5.30 -3.30
CA PRO A 272 20.46 -5.48 -4.63
C PRO A 272 20.16 -6.90 -5.14
N PRO A 273 20.09 -7.11 -6.46
CA PRO A 273 19.77 -8.42 -7.02
C PRO A 273 20.84 -9.49 -6.75
N THR A 274 21.98 -9.10 -6.23
CA THR A 274 23.09 -9.99 -5.85
C THR A 274 22.95 -10.58 -4.44
N TRP A 275 22.01 -10.10 -3.62
CA TRP A 275 21.78 -10.69 -2.31
C TRP A 275 21.09 -12.04 -2.44
N ASP A 276 21.74 -13.07 -1.93
CA ASP A 276 21.13 -14.37 -1.71
C ASP A 276 20.20 -14.36 -0.47
N GLY A 277 19.51 -15.47 -0.23
CA GLY A 277 18.57 -15.57 0.89
C GLY A 277 19.20 -15.28 2.26
N PRO A 278 20.31 -15.94 2.63
CA PRO A 278 21.01 -15.66 3.89
C PRO A 278 21.43 -14.19 4.05
N THR A 279 21.96 -13.59 2.99
CA THR A 279 22.37 -12.17 3.01
C THR A 279 21.17 -11.26 3.19
N LEU A 280 20.05 -11.52 2.52
CA LEU A 280 18.82 -10.74 2.69
C LEU A 280 18.33 -10.83 4.13
N LEU A 281 18.23 -12.01 4.73
CA LEU A 281 17.77 -12.19 6.11
C LEU A 281 18.68 -11.50 7.10
N ALA A 282 20.00 -11.61 6.95
CA ALA A 282 20.96 -10.94 7.82
C ALA A 282 20.80 -9.41 7.78
N ASN A 283 20.52 -8.83 6.61
CA ASN A 283 20.27 -7.40 6.47
C ASN A 283 18.92 -6.98 7.07
N LEU A 284 17.87 -7.81 6.97
CA LEU A 284 16.59 -7.52 7.64
C LEU A 284 16.73 -7.50 9.16
N GLU A 285 17.63 -8.27 9.74
CA GLU A 285 17.87 -8.36 11.19
C GLU A 285 18.82 -7.27 11.73
N SER A 286 19.70 -6.74 10.89
CA SER A 286 20.81 -5.87 11.37
C SER A 286 20.73 -4.42 10.89
N ALA A 287 19.96 -4.09 9.87
CA ALA A 287 19.94 -2.76 9.28
C ALA A 287 18.96 -1.77 9.97
N PHE A 288 18.11 -2.23 10.90
CA PHE A 288 17.04 -1.45 11.53
C PHE A 288 17.04 -1.52 13.05
#